data_fcbbef2c7df8dcfd5c19493a1ca078df
#
_entry.id   fcbbef2c7df8dcfd5c19493a1ca078df
#
_cell.length_a   1.000
_cell.length_b   1.000
_cell.length_c   1.000
_cell.angle_alpha   90.00
_cell.angle_beta   90.00
_cell.angle_gamma   90.00
#
_symmetry.space_group_name_H-M   'P 1'
#
loop_
_entity.id
_entity.type
_entity.pdbx_description
1 polymer ?
#
loop_
_entity_poly.entity_id
_entity_poly.type
_entity_poly.pdbx_seq_one_letter_code
_entity_poly.pdbx_strand_id
1 'polypeptide(L)'
;MNNICIAVFNSSSNSIHMFKILKDQRLKVELMSTPCTIASSCSRAIKFSLNDLELVIKVIEEYKINIKGIYEKVYSGNRFFYKKVY
;
A
#
# COMPACT_ATOMS: atom_id res chain seq x y z
N MET A 1 14.61 -0.49 12.25
CA MET A 1 13.49 0.32 11.78
C MET A 1 12.70 -0.44 10.75
N ASN A 2 11.39 -0.38 10.86
CA ASN A 2 10.53 -1.06 9.90
C ASN A 2 10.35 -0.20 8.67
N ASN A 3 10.55 -0.82 7.51
CA ASN A 3 10.26 -0.14 6.26
C ASN A 3 8.74 -0.01 6.07
N ILE A 4 8.35 1.00 5.31
CA ILE A 4 6.95 1.28 5.04
C ILE A 4 6.63 0.84 3.62
N CYS A 5 5.46 0.20 3.46
CA CYS A 5 4.94 -0.16 2.15
C CYS A 5 3.70 0.64 1.84
N ILE A 6 3.46 0.85 0.55
CA ILE A 6 2.29 1.59 0.08
C ILE A 6 1.61 0.75 -1.00
N ALA A 7 0.34 0.42 -0.79
CA ALA A 7 -0.48 -0.26 -1.79
C ALA A 7 -1.26 0.79 -2.56
N VAL A 8 -1.05 0.84 -3.87
CA VAL A 8 -1.65 1.86 -4.73
C VAL A 8 -2.83 1.25 -5.49
N PHE A 9 -3.95 1.96 -5.51
CA PHE A 9 -5.20 1.47 -6.07
C PHE A 9 -5.62 2.27 -7.29
N ASN A 10 -6.34 1.60 -8.19
CA ASN A 10 -6.90 2.26 -9.38
C ASN A 10 -8.16 3.05 -9.07
N SER A 11 -8.86 2.72 -7.99
CA SER A 11 -10.09 3.41 -7.62
C SER A 11 -10.16 3.63 -6.12
N SER A 12 -10.88 4.68 -5.72
CA SER A 12 -11.10 4.97 -4.31
C SER A 12 -11.93 3.87 -3.64
N SER A 13 -12.87 3.29 -4.36
CA SER A 13 -13.74 2.23 -3.81
C SER A 13 -12.92 1.03 -3.38
N ASN A 14 -11.96 0.60 -4.19
CA ASN A 14 -11.12 -0.53 -3.85
C ASN A 14 -10.22 -0.22 -2.66
N SER A 15 -9.70 0.99 -2.57
CA SER A 15 -8.85 1.38 -1.45
C SER A 15 -9.63 1.37 -0.14
N ILE A 16 -10.85 1.90 -0.14
CA ILE A 16 -11.69 1.92 1.06
C ILE A 16 -12.09 0.50 1.46
N HIS A 17 -12.45 -0.33 0.49
CA HIS A 17 -12.81 -1.72 0.75
C HIS A 17 -11.66 -2.47 1.43
N MET A 18 -10.47 -2.36 0.86
CA MET A 18 -9.30 -3.02 1.44
C MET A 18 -8.93 -2.44 2.79
N PHE A 19 -9.07 -1.13 2.96
CA PHE A 19 -8.78 -0.48 4.23
C PHE A 19 -9.64 -1.07 5.35
N LYS A 20 -10.94 -1.27 5.08
CA LYS A 20 -11.84 -1.85 6.07
C LYS A 20 -11.45 -3.29 6.40
N ILE A 21 -11.09 -4.09 5.40
CA ILE A 21 -10.68 -5.48 5.62
C ILE A 21 -9.44 -5.53 6.50
N LEU A 22 -8.45 -4.71 6.20
CA LEU A 22 -7.20 -4.70 6.97
C LEU A 22 -7.40 -4.19 8.38
N LYS A 23 -8.29 -3.21 8.57
CA LYS A 23 -8.63 -2.74 9.91
C LYS A 23 -9.32 -3.82 10.73
N ASP A 24 -10.19 -4.59 10.09
CA ASP A 24 -10.88 -5.69 10.76
C ASP A 24 -9.90 -6.76 11.21
N GLN A 25 -8.78 -6.89 10.52
CA GLN A 25 -7.72 -7.83 10.91
C GLN A 25 -6.73 -7.20 11.89
N ARG A 26 -7.05 -6.02 12.41
CA ARG A 26 -6.28 -5.30 13.42
C ARG A 26 -4.89 -4.89 12.95
N LEU A 27 -4.74 -4.64 11.67
CA LEU A 27 -3.50 -4.11 11.13
C LEU A 27 -3.45 -2.60 11.24
N LYS A 28 -2.25 -2.08 11.46
CA LYS A 28 -2.05 -0.63 11.50
C LYS A 28 -1.85 -0.13 10.07
N VAL A 29 -2.91 0.41 9.51
CA VAL A 29 -2.89 0.91 8.14
C VAL A 29 -3.46 2.33 8.10
N GLU A 30 -3.01 3.10 7.12
CA GLU A 30 -3.47 4.48 6.93
C GLU A 30 -3.83 4.71 5.47
N LEU A 31 -4.95 5.40 5.26
CA LEU A 31 -5.31 5.87 3.92
C LEU A 31 -4.51 7.15 3.64
N MET A 32 -3.98 7.25 2.43
CA MET A 32 -3.21 8.41 2.02
C MET A 32 -3.36 8.65 0.53
N SER A 33 -2.93 9.82 0.08
CA SER A 33 -2.83 10.09 -1.34
C SER A 33 -1.57 9.43 -1.89
N THR A 34 -1.66 8.92 -3.11
CA THR A 34 -0.51 8.29 -3.74
C THR A 34 0.56 9.34 -4.04
N PRO A 35 1.83 9.07 -3.68
CA PRO A 35 2.91 10.00 -4.01
C PRO A 35 3.02 10.22 -5.52
N CYS A 36 3.31 11.46 -5.92
CA CYS A 36 3.42 11.81 -7.33
C CYS A 36 4.52 11.05 -8.05
N THR A 37 5.53 10.61 -7.31
CA THR A 37 6.63 9.82 -7.87
C THR A 37 6.20 8.42 -8.29
N ILE A 38 5.07 7.94 -7.75
CA ILE A 38 4.53 6.62 -8.09
C ILE A 38 3.47 6.75 -9.17
N ALA A 39 2.56 7.70 -9.02
CA ALA A 39 1.47 7.90 -9.97
C ALA A 39 1.21 9.38 -10.16
N SER A 40 0.99 9.77 -11.41
CA SER A 40 0.75 11.18 -11.75
C SER A 40 -0.70 11.61 -11.50
N SER A 41 -1.61 10.67 -11.30
CA SER A 41 -3.01 10.97 -11.05
C SER A 41 -3.33 10.85 -9.56
N CYS A 42 -4.41 11.52 -9.14
CA CYS A 42 -4.86 11.48 -7.75
C CYS A 42 -5.50 10.14 -7.44
N SER A 43 -4.70 9.15 -7.09
CA SER A 43 -5.19 7.86 -6.66
C SER A 43 -4.98 7.71 -5.16
N ARG A 44 -5.72 6.81 -4.55
CA ARG A 44 -5.59 6.53 -3.12
C ARG A 44 -4.60 5.41 -2.89
N ALA A 45 -3.99 5.44 -1.73
CA ALA A 45 -3.04 4.43 -1.33
C ALA A 45 -3.24 4.07 0.14
N ILE A 46 -2.75 2.91 0.53
CA ILE A 46 -2.77 2.46 1.91
C ILE A 46 -1.33 2.25 2.36
N LYS A 47 -0.97 2.91 3.46
CA LYS A 47 0.36 2.77 4.05
C LYS A 47 0.32 1.70 5.12
N PHE A 48 1.31 0.80 5.11
CA PHE A 48 1.40 -0.26 6.10
C PHE A 48 2.86 -0.66 6.28
N SER A 49 3.11 -1.48 7.32
CA SER A 49 4.47 -1.94 7.62
C SER A 49 4.89 -3.06 6.68
N LEU A 50 6.18 -3.08 6.31
CA LEU A 50 6.74 -4.17 5.52
C LEU A 50 6.50 -5.53 6.17
N ASN A 51 6.44 -5.57 7.50
CA ASN A 51 6.20 -6.82 8.23
C ASN A 51 4.84 -7.43 7.90
N ASP A 52 3.89 -6.62 7.44
CA ASP A 52 2.54 -7.07 7.11
C ASP A 52 2.37 -7.33 5.61
N LEU A 53 3.44 -7.25 4.84
CA LEU A 53 3.37 -7.37 3.38
C LEU A 53 2.72 -8.68 2.93
N GLU A 54 3.15 -9.80 3.51
CA GLU A 54 2.61 -11.11 3.12
C GLU A 54 1.13 -11.21 3.41
N LEU A 55 0.70 -10.69 4.55
CA LEU A 55 -0.71 -10.71 4.92
C LEU A 55 -1.52 -9.83 3.99
N VAL A 56 -0.99 -8.66 3.63
CA VAL A 56 -1.65 -7.75 2.70
C VAL A 56 -1.81 -8.40 1.32
N ILE A 57 -0.76 -9.06 0.82
CA ILE A 57 -0.82 -9.77 -0.45
C ILE A 57 -1.87 -10.87 -0.40
N LYS A 58 -1.92 -11.62 0.71
CA LYS A 58 -2.90 -12.68 0.88
C LYS A 58 -4.33 -12.14 0.81
N VAL A 59 -4.58 -11.00 1.44
CA VAL A 59 -5.90 -10.36 1.39
C VAL A 59 -6.23 -9.95 -0.04
N ILE A 60 -5.28 -9.37 -0.76
CA ILE A 60 -5.48 -8.96 -2.14
C ILE A 60 -5.90 -10.15 -3.00
N GLU A 61 -5.21 -11.27 -2.85
CA GLU A 61 -5.48 -12.47 -3.65
C GLU A 61 -6.78 -13.14 -3.24
N GLU A 62 -7.05 -13.20 -1.94
CA GLU A 62 -8.25 -13.86 -1.43
C GLU A 62 -9.51 -13.10 -1.82
N TYR A 63 -9.49 -11.77 -1.72
CA TYR A 63 -10.66 -10.94 -2.03
C TYR A 63 -10.65 -10.44 -3.48
N LYS A 64 -9.62 -10.82 -4.25
CA LYS A 64 -9.48 -10.42 -5.66
C LYS A 64 -9.58 -8.91 -5.82
N ILE A 65 -8.87 -8.18 -4.97
CA ILE A 65 -8.87 -6.73 -5.01
C ILE A 65 -7.98 -6.24 -6.14
N ASN A 66 -8.50 -5.33 -6.95
CA ASN A 66 -7.76 -4.78 -8.06
C ASN A 66 -6.86 -3.64 -7.57
N ILE A 67 -5.55 -3.84 -7.66
CA ILE A 67 -4.58 -2.82 -7.26
C ILE A 67 -3.61 -2.54 -8.40
N LYS A 68 -2.97 -1.37 -8.33
CA LYS A 68 -1.93 -0.99 -9.28
C LYS A 68 -0.60 -1.63 -8.92
N GLY A 69 -0.33 -1.78 -7.64
CA GLY A 69 0.89 -2.40 -7.17
C GLY A 69 1.18 -2.02 -5.73
N ILE A 70 2.19 -2.67 -5.16
CA ILE A 70 2.66 -2.36 -3.82
C ILE A 70 4.11 -1.89 -3.95
N TYR A 71 4.43 -0.79 -3.29
CA TYR A 71 5.75 -0.19 -3.34
C TYR A 71 6.33 -0.11 -1.93
N GLU A 72 7.61 -0.44 -1.81
CA GLU A 72 8.34 -0.31 -0.56
C GLU A 72 9.13 0.99 -0.58
N LYS A 73 9.04 1.76 0.51
CA LYS A 73 9.83 2.98 0.66
C LYS A 73 11.22 2.59 1.13
N VAL A 74 12.21 2.75 0.28
CA VAL A 74 13.58 2.36 0.56
C VAL A 74 14.42 3.60 0.77
N TYR A 75 15.19 3.61 1.86
CA TYR A 75 16.06 4.73 2.21
C TYR A 75 17.48 4.47 1.74
N SER A 76 18.12 5.51 1.19
CA SER A 76 19.51 5.46 0.75
C SER A 76 20.15 6.78 1.16
N GLY A 77 20.87 6.77 2.29
CA GLY A 77 21.45 7.98 2.86
C GLY A 77 20.36 8.98 3.24
N ASN A 78 20.42 10.19 2.70
CA ASN A 78 19.45 11.26 2.97
C ASN A 78 18.26 11.24 2.02
N ARG A 79 18.21 10.25 1.13
CA ARG A 79 17.18 10.15 0.11
C ARG A 79 16.37 8.89 0.30
N PHE A 80 15.22 8.84 -0.37
CA PHE A 80 14.42 7.64 -0.42
C PHE A 80 13.84 7.48 -1.82
N PHE A 81 13.46 6.24 -2.13
CA PHE A 81 12.77 5.95 -3.39
C PHE A 81 11.77 4.83 -3.13
N TYR A 82 10.84 4.66 -4.06
CA TYR A 82 9.84 3.61 -3.96
C TYR A 82 10.19 2.48 -4.90
N LYS A 83 10.28 1.27 -4.34
CA LYS A 83 10.60 0.06 -5.09
C LYS A 83 9.35 -0.78 -5.22
N LYS A 84 8.97 -1.13 -6.44
CA LYS A 84 7.80 -1.98 -6.65
C LYS A 84 8.12 -3.40 -6.18
N VAL A 85 7.29 -3.92 -5.25
CA VAL A 85 7.49 -5.26 -4.68
C VAL A 85 6.34 -6.20 -5.00
N TYR A 86 5.29 -5.70 -5.62
CA TYR A 86 4.15 -6.55 -5.99
C TYR A 86 3.45 -6.04 -7.23
#